data_0b44b7576ff5670fbaf7f055ca1e7ffb
#
_entry.id   0b44b7576ff5670fbaf7f055ca1e7ffb
#
_cell.length_a   1.000
_cell.length_b   1.000
_cell.length_c   1.000
_cell.angle_alpha   90.00
_cell.angle_beta   90.00
_cell.angle_gamma   90.00
#
_symmetry.space_group_name_H-M   'P 1'
#
loop_
_entity.id
_entity.type
_entity.pdbx_description
1 polymer ?
#
loop_
_entity_poly.entity_id
_entity_poly.type
_entity_poly.pdbx_seq_one_letter_code
_entity_poly.pdbx_strand_id
1 'polypeptide(L)'
;MKLKHFAVFGGIFTVIICLLLFLFILTADDEENSTSHFDFSGLNLSEKVLKHQPTVEKYAKEYGVSDYVNYLLAIMQVESGGTGTTDVMQASESLGLPLNSLSTEESIKQGCK
;
A
#
# COMPACT_ATOMS: atom_id res chain seq x y z
N MET A 1 30.38 -8.34 -0.10
CA MET A 1 30.47 -6.88 -0.26
C MET A 1 29.46 -6.28 -1.23
N LYS A 2 29.11 -6.97 -2.31
CA LYS A 2 28.11 -6.47 -3.28
C LYS A 2 26.69 -6.38 -2.73
N LEU A 3 26.31 -7.18 -1.73
CA LEU A 3 25.00 -7.19 -1.11
C LEU A 3 24.73 -5.95 -0.21
N LYS A 4 25.79 -5.39 0.43
CA LYS A 4 25.64 -4.19 1.24
C LYS A 4 25.36 -2.93 0.41
N HIS A 5 25.95 -2.85 -0.77
CA HIS A 5 25.68 -1.73 -1.69
C HIS A 5 24.28 -1.80 -2.29
N PHE A 6 23.74 -2.99 -2.52
CA PHE A 6 22.40 -3.18 -3.05
C PHE A 6 21.32 -2.80 -2.03
N ALA A 7 21.51 -3.15 -0.76
CA ALA A 7 20.61 -2.76 0.33
C ALA A 7 20.62 -1.25 0.59
N VAL A 8 21.78 -0.60 0.50
CA VAL A 8 21.93 0.85 0.64
C VAL A 8 21.28 1.57 -0.56
N PHE A 9 21.43 1.05 -1.76
CA PHE A 9 20.81 1.61 -2.96
C PHE A 9 19.28 1.52 -2.92
N GLY A 10 18.74 0.38 -2.50
CA GLY A 10 17.29 0.19 -2.32
C GLY A 10 16.71 1.13 -1.26
N GLY A 11 17.41 1.29 -0.14
CA GLY A 11 17.01 2.22 0.93
C GLY A 11 17.02 3.69 0.50
N ILE A 12 18.05 4.11 -0.23
CA ILE A 12 18.17 5.47 -0.77
C ILE A 12 17.07 5.73 -1.79
N PHE A 13 16.79 4.79 -2.67
CA PHE A 13 15.74 4.91 -3.68
C PHE A 13 14.35 5.06 -3.04
N THR A 14 14.06 4.27 -2.00
CA THR A 14 12.81 4.37 -1.25
C THR A 14 12.69 5.72 -0.55
N VAL A 15 13.77 6.21 0.08
CA VAL A 15 13.80 7.53 0.73
C VAL A 15 13.57 8.66 -0.29
N ILE A 16 14.18 8.57 -1.46
CA ILE A 16 13.99 9.57 -2.53
C ILE A 16 12.54 9.59 -3.01
N ILE A 17 11.91 8.43 -3.20
CA ILE A 17 10.50 8.35 -3.58
C ILE A 17 9.61 8.95 -2.49
N CYS A 18 9.87 8.64 -1.22
CA CYS A 18 9.13 9.20 -0.10
C CYS A 18 9.28 10.73 -0.02
N LEU A 19 10.49 11.25 -0.27
CA LEU A 19 10.75 12.70 -0.31
C LEU A 19 10.03 13.37 -1.48
N LEU A 20 10.02 12.76 -2.66
CA LEU A 20 9.30 13.26 -3.82
C LEU A 20 7.79 13.29 -3.59
N LEU A 21 7.24 12.26 -2.98
CA LEU A 21 5.83 12.19 -2.60
C LEU A 21 5.50 13.26 -1.54
N PHE A 22 6.38 13.46 -0.57
CA PHE A 22 6.24 14.49 0.46
C PHE A 22 6.27 15.90 -0.13
N LEU A 23 7.19 16.18 -1.05
CA LEU A 23 7.25 17.45 -1.78
C LEU A 23 6.01 17.66 -2.64
N PHE A 24 5.49 16.61 -3.26
CA PHE A 24 4.25 16.67 -4.03
C PHE A 24 3.05 17.06 -3.14
N ILE A 25 2.99 16.52 -1.94
CA ILE A 25 1.95 16.88 -0.94
C ILE A 25 2.10 18.33 -0.50
N LEU A 26 3.33 18.82 -0.28
CA LEU A 26 3.59 20.20 0.12
C LEU A 26 3.28 21.23 -0.98
N THR A 27 3.46 20.86 -2.24
CA THR A 27 3.16 21.74 -3.38
C THR A 27 1.69 21.70 -3.81
N ALA A 28 0.95 20.71 -3.35
CA ALA A 28 -0.49 20.62 -3.58
C ALA A 28 -1.32 21.48 -2.61
N ASP A 29 -0.67 22.30 -1.81
CA ASP A 29 -1.24 22.95 -0.63
C ASP A 29 -1.76 24.36 -0.93
N ASP A 30 -2.58 24.54 -1.94
CA ASP A 30 -3.23 25.82 -2.16
C ASP A 30 -4.66 25.75 -2.69
N GLU A 31 -5.46 24.77 -2.28
CA GLU A 31 -6.89 24.98 -2.40
C GLU A 31 -7.64 24.31 -1.25
N GLU A 32 -8.29 25.20 -0.53
CA GLU A 32 -9.22 24.93 0.52
C GLU A 32 -10.18 23.79 0.19
N ASN A 33 -10.26 22.87 1.13
CA ASN A 33 -11.48 22.13 1.41
C ASN A 33 -12.02 21.27 0.26
N SER A 34 -11.15 20.56 -0.37
CA SER A 34 -11.59 19.33 -0.99
C SER A 34 -11.04 18.19 -0.15
N THR A 35 -11.89 17.59 0.66
CA THR A 35 -11.84 16.15 0.76
C THR A 35 -11.68 15.74 -0.69
N SER A 36 -10.44 15.58 -1.12
CA SER A 36 -10.17 15.10 -2.45
C SER A 36 -10.82 13.73 -2.52
N HIS A 37 -12.02 13.73 -2.99
CA HIS A 37 -12.67 12.51 -3.45
C HIS A 37 -11.79 12.08 -4.60
N PHE A 38 -10.69 11.43 -4.28
CA PHE A 38 -9.85 10.83 -5.29
C PHE A 38 -10.75 9.85 -6.01
N ASP A 39 -11.14 10.20 -7.21
CA ASP A 39 -12.02 9.38 -8.02
C ASP A 39 -11.24 8.16 -8.50
N PHE A 40 -11.40 7.07 -7.77
CA PHE A 40 -10.83 5.78 -8.11
C PHE A 40 -11.50 5.12 -9.32
N SER A 41 -12.51 5.74 -9.90
CA SER A 41 -13.21 5.19 -11.07
C SER A 41 -12.29 5.02 -12.29
N GLY A 42 -11.19 5.79 -12.35
CA GLY A 42 -10.16 5.64 -13.37
C GLY A 42 -9.07 4.62 -13.05
N LEU A 43 -9.06 4.02 -11.85
CA LEU A 43 -8.11 2.99 -11.50
C LEU A 43 -8.61 1.63 -11.98
N ASN A 44 -7.94 1.09 -12.99
CA ASN A 44 -8.15 -0.29 -13.43
C ASN A 44 -7.57 -1.26 -12.40
N LEU A 45 -8.32 -1.55 -11.36
CA LEU A 45 -7.97 -2.60 -10.41
C LEU A 45 -8.18 -3.96 -11.07
N SER A 46 -7.18 -4.83 -10.99
CA SER A 46 -7.28 -6.18 -11.55
C SER A 46 -8.32 -7.00 -10.79
N GLU A 47 -8.88 -8.00 -11.45
CA GLU A 47 -9.81 -8.94 -10.80
C GLU A 47 -9.16 -9.64 -9.60
N LYS A 48 -7.85 -9.87 -9.66
CA LYS A 48 -7.07 -10.49 -8.57
C LYS A 48 -7.02 -9.61 -7.33
N VAL A 49 -6.97 -8.29 -7.49
CA VAL A 49 -7.08 -7.33 -6.38
C VAL A 49 -8.53 -7.26 -5.88
N LEU A 50 -9.50 -7.14 -6.77
CA LEU A 50 -10.92 -7.06 -6.42
C LEU A 50 -11.43 -8.31 -5.69
N LYS A 51 -10.85 -9.46 -5.95
CA LYS A 51 -11.11 -10.70 -5.22
C LYS A 51 -10.87 -10.55 -3.70
N HIS A 52 -9.95 -9.71 -3.30
CA HIS A 52 -9.61 -9.48 -1.89
C HIS A 52 -10.46 -8.36 -1.24
N GLN A 53 -11.32 -7.70 -1.99
CA GLN A 53 -12.13 -6.60 -1.48
C GLN A 53 -12.94 -6.96 -0.22
N PRO A 54 -13.64 -8.11 -0.13
CA PRO A 54 -14.39 -8.46 1.08
C PRO A 54 -13.50 -8.57 2.32
N THR A 55 -12.30 -9.11 2.17
CA THR A 55 -11.33 -9.22 3.27
C THR A 55 -10.81 -7.85 3.70
N VAL A 56 -10.52 -6.98 2.73
CA VAL A 56 -10.09 -5.60 3.00
C VAL A 56 -11.20 -4.84 3.73
N GLU A 57 -12.44 -4.94 3.29
CA GLU A 57 -13.59 -4.30 3.95
C GLU A 57 -13.77 -4.78 5.39
N LYS A 58 -13.61 -6.07 5.63
CA LYS A 58 -13.70 -6.65 6.97
C LYS A 58 -12.69 -6.02 7.94
N TYR A 59 -11.44 -5.97 7.57
CA TYR A 59 -10.39 -5.43 8.44
C TYR A 59 -10.39 -3.90 8.48
N ALA A 60 -10.75 -3.25 7.40
CA ALA A 60 -10.93 -1.80 7.38
C ALA A 60 -12.02 -1.37 8.37
N LYS A 61 -13.10 -2.12 8.47
CA LYS A 61 -14.15 -1.89 9.47
C LYS A 61 -13.65 -2.13 10.88
N GLU A 62 -12.90 -3.22 11.10
CA GLU A 62 -12.33 -3.57 12.40
C GLU A 62 -11.40 -2.47 12.94
N TYR A 63 -10.59 -1.87 12.09
CA TYR A 63 -9.63 -0.81 12.46
C TYR A 63 -10.16 0.62 12.25
N GLY A 64 -11.43 0.79 11.90
CA GLY A 64 -12.04 2.11 11.74
C GLY A 64 -11.57 2.88 10.51
N VAL A 65 -11.14 2.20 9.47
CA VAL A 65 -10.62 2.79 8.22
C VAL A 65 -11.46 2.43 7.00
N SER A 66 -12.76 2.19 7.19
CA SER A 66 -13.67 1.78 6.10
C SER A 66 -13.72 2.78 4.94
N ASP A 67 -13.50 4.06 5.20
CA ASP A 67 -13.48 5.10 4.15
C ASP A 67 -12.25 4.99 3.25
N TYR A 68 -11.26 4.21 3.63
CA TYR A 68 -9.99 4.05 2.92
C TYR A 68 -9.88 2.73 2.15
N VAL A 69 -10.96 1.97 2.01
CA VAL A 69 -10.94 0.66 1.30
C VAL A 69 -10.38 0.79 -0.11
N ASN A 70 -10.79 1.81 -0.85
CA ASN A 70 -10.31 2.02 -2.21
C ASN A 70 -8.81 2.34 -2.27
N TYR A 71 -8.30 3.10 -1.29
CA TYR A 71 -6.87 3.34 -1.14
C TYR A 71 -6.10 2.06 -0.85
N LEU A 72 -6.63 1.23 0.02
CA LEU A 72 -6.02 -0.05 0.38
C LEU A 72 -5.95 -0.99 -0.83
N LEU A 73 -7.00 -1.05 -1.63
CA LEU A 73 -7.02 -1.84 -2.86
C LEU A 73 -6.02 -1.29 -3.89
N ALA A 74 -5.90 0.02 -4.01
CA ALA A 74 -4.92 0.66 -4.90
C ALA A 74 -3.49 0.36 -4.46
N ILE A 75 -3.20 0.37 -3.17
CA ILE A 75 -1.90 -0.03 -2.60
C ILE A 75 -1.60 -1.49 -2.95
N MET A 76 -2.56 -2.38 -2.76
CA MET A 76 -2.41 -3.80 -3.11
C MET A 76 -2.08 -3.97 -4.60
N GLN A 77 -2.73 -3.20 -5.46
CA GLN A 77 -2.48 -3.24 -6.91
C GLN A 77 -1.02 -2.89 -7.23
N VAL A 78 -0.47 -1.87 -6.57
CA VAL A 78 0.92 -1.44 -6.75
C VAL A 78 1.90 -2.43 -6.14
N GLU A 79 1.61 -2.93 -4.94
CA GLU A 79 2.55 -3.78 -4.19
C GLU A 79 2.66 -5.20 -4.75
N SER A 80 1.56 -5.79 -5.19
CA SER A 80 1.56 -7.19 -5.65
C SER A 80 0.66 -7.45 -6.84
N GLY A 81 -0.26 -6.55 -7.16
CA GLY A 81 -1.34 -6.84 -8.10
C GLY A 81 -2.31 -7.91 -7.59
N GLY A 82 -2.30 -8.22 -6.29
CA GLY A 82 -3.15 -9.24 -5.67
C GLY A 82 -2.73 -10.68 -5.96
N THR A 83 -1.54 -10.88 -6.49
CA THR A 83 -1.06 -12.20 -6.93
C THR A 83 0.47 -12.33 -6.78
N GLY A 84 0.99 -13.53 -6.99
CA GLY A 84 2.42 -13.80 -6.97
C GLY A 84 3.03 -13.95 -5.57
N THR A 85 2.29 -13.58 -4.53
CA THR A 85 2.69 -13.72 -3.13
C THR A 85 1.45 -13.82 -2.24
N THR A 86 1.57 -14.45 -1.09
CA THR A 86 0.54 -14.40 -0.05
C THR A 86 0.54 -13.07 0.69
N ASP A 87 1.70 -12.41 0.75
CA ASP A 87 1.85 -11.07 1.34
C ASP A 87 1.41 -9.98 0.35
N VAL A 88 0.12 -9.95 0.04
CA VAL A 88 -0.45 -9.12 -1.03
C VAL A 88 -0.32 -7.62 -0.80
N MET A 89 -0.21 -7.18 0.45
CA MET A 89 0.03 -5.78 0.83
C MET A 89 1.51 -5.48 1.07
N GLN A 90 2.40 -6.46 0.91
CA GLN A 90 3.84 -6.35 1.20
C GLN A 90 4.12 -5.77 2.59
N ALA A 91 3.37 -6.25 3.58
CA ALA A 91 3.37 -5.72 4.93
C ALA A 91 4.38 -6.39 5.88
N SER A 92 5.08 -7.44 5.44
CA SER A 92 6.04 -8.18 6.27
C SER A 92 7.16 -7.29 6.80
N GLU A 93 7.67 -6.38 5.98
CA GLU A 93 8.76 -5.48 6.38
C GLU A 93 8.35 -4.51 7.50
N SER A 94 7.11 -4.09 7.54
CA SER A 94 6.60 -3.21 8.60
C SER A 94 6.65 -3.87 9.99
N LEU A 95 6.68 -5.20 10.03
CA LEU A 95 6.80 -5.99 11.25
C LEU A 95 8.23 -6.47 11.51
N GLY A 96 9.20 -6.05 10.72
CA GLY A 96 10.58 -6.52 10.83
C GLY A 96 10.77 -7.97 10.39
N LEU A 97 9.85 -8.51 9.61
CA LEU A 97 9.90 -9.87 9.09
C LEU A 97 10.56 -9.91 7.70
N PRO A 98 11.09 -11.06 7.29
CA PRO A 98 11.53 -11.25 5.91
C PRO A 98 10.39 -11.00 4.93
N LEU A 99 10.74 -10.63 3.69
CA LEU A 99 9.77 -10.43 2.61
C LEU A 99 8.86 -11.65 2.43
N ASN A 100 7.60 -11.39 2.15
CA ASN A 100 6.60 -12.42 1.85
C ASN A 100 6.38 -13.44 2.98
N SER A 101 6.55 -13.02 4.24
CA SER A 101 6.38 -13.89 5.41
C SER A 101 4.94 -14.01 5.89
N LEU A 102 4.06 -13.08 5.50
CA LEU A 102 2.68 -13.06 5.96
C LEU A 102 1.75 -13.86 5.04
N SER A 103 0.75 -14.48 5.63
CA SER A 103 -0.39 -15.01 4.87
C SER A 103 -1.19 -13.87 4.25
N THR A 104 -2.04 -14.18 3.29
CA THR A 104 -2.89 -13.18 2.62
C THR A 104 -3.75 -12.41 3.63
N GLU A 105 -4.38 -13.10 4.55
CA GLU A 105 -5.22 -12.48 5.57
C GLU A 105 -4.42 -11.61 6.54
N GLU A 106 -3.28 -12.10 7.02
CA GLU A 106 -2.39 -11.35 7.90
C GLU A 106 -1.81 -10.11 7.22
N SER A 107 -1.47 -10.23 5.95
CA SER A 107 -0.97 -9.11 5.15
C SER A 107 -2.03 -8.00 5.03
N ILE A 108 -3.26 -8.35 4.68
CA ILE A 108 -4.36 -7.39 4.58
C ILE A 108 -4.67 -6.76 5.94
N LYS A 109 -4.73 -7.57 6.98
CA LYS A 109 -4.94 -7.10 8.36
C LYS A 109 -3.87 -6.07 8.75
N GLN A 110 -2.61 -6.37 8.53
CA GLN A 110 -1.51 -5.46 8.84
C GLN A 110 -1.56 -4.20 7.99
N GLY A 111 -1.92 -4.32 6.71
CA GLY A 111 -2.08 -3.18 5.82
C GLY A 111 -3.19 -2.22 6.22
N CYS A 112 -4.19 -2.67 6.98
CA CYS A 112 -5.28 -1.86 7.51
C CYS A 112 -4.95 -1.17 8.83
N LYS A 113 -3.88 -1.56 9.49
CA LYS A 113 -3.44 -0.91 10.73
C LYS A 113 -2.76 0.40 10.45
#